data_376e563a73ccd52cf29f9cd201f8b8f9
#
_entry.id   376e563a73ccd52cf29f9cd201f8b8f9
#
_cell.length_a   1.000
_cell.length_b   1.000
_cell.length_c   1.000
_cell.angle_alpha   90.00
_cell.angle_beta   90.00
_cell.angle_gamma   90.00
#
_symmetry.space_group_name_H-M   'P 1'
#
loop_
_entity.id
_entity.type
_entity.pdbx_description
1 polymer ?
#
loop_
_entity_poly.entity_id
_entity_poly.type
_entity_poly.pdbx_seq_one_letter_code
_entity_poly.pdbx_strand_id
1 'polypeptide(L)'
;MESFDFEIERKFNPLVHVEKKLGFYDQGDVSIACWEPGQVSPNHCHPDAVEIYFCYEGGGIMRTENEDVEVKKGCFVVHPKGELHEFTTGQDRTILFRVRYGKSMISRTKEWPTNPSWQATDEDREYFSS
;
A
#
# COMPACT_ATOMS: atom_id res chain seq x y z
N MET A 1 2.74 -26.34 2.66
CA MET A 1 1.63 -25.38 2.59
C MET A 1 1.67 -24.49 3.81
N GLU A 2 1.48 -23.17 3.61
CA GLU A 2 1.36 -22.23 4.72
C GLU A 2 -0.07 -21.69 4.75
N SER A 3 -0.53 -21.35 5.94
CA SER A 3 -1.88 -20.85 6.15
C SER A 3 -1.84 -19.66 7.10
N PHE A 4 -2.55 -18.60 6.77
CA PHE A 4 -2.57 -17.37 7.55
C PHE A 4 -4.01 -16.97 7.87
N ASP A 5 -4.20 -16.38 9.04
CA ASP A 5 -5.48 -15.90 9.51
C ASP A 5 -5.35 -14.40 9.78
N PHE A 6 -6.19 -13.58 9.13
CA PHE A 6 -6.15 -12.13 9.31
C PHE A 6 -6.34 -11.71 10.76
N GLU A 7 -7.17 -12.43 11.50
CA GLU A 7 -7.41 -12.10 12.91
C GLU A 7 -6.20 -12.37 13.80
N ILE A 8 -5.36 -13.33 13.41
CA ILE A 8 -4.10 -13.62 14.11
C ILE A 8 -2.99 -12.68 13.67
N GLU A 9 -2.91 -12.39 12.37
CA GLU A 9 -1.80 -11.62 11.79
C GLU A 9 -1.98 -10.11 11.93
N ARG A 10 -3.18 -9.61 12.19
CA ARG A 10 -3.47 -8.18 12.26
C ARG A 10 -2.63 -7.49 13.33
N LYS A 11 -2.09 -6.31 12.98
CA LYS A 11 -1.25 -5.53 13.88
C LYS A 11 -1.36 -4.06 13.51
N PHE A 12 -1.70 -3.24 14.51
CA PHE A 12 -1.87 -1.80 14.33
C PHE A 12 -0.84 -1.02 15.12
N ASN A 13 -0.54 0.19 14.68
CA ASN A 13 0.33 1.12 15.38
C ASN A 13 -0.35 2.49 15.36
N PRO A 14 -0.44 3.20 16.52
CA PRO A 14 -1.14 4.48 16.59
C PRO A 14 -0.46 5.62 15.82
N LEU A 15 0.82 5.49 15.47
CA LEU A 15 1.59 6.55 14.82
C LEU A 15 1.62 6.41 13.29
N VAL A 16 1.66 5.19 12.79
CA VAL A 16 1.82 4.92 11.37
C VAL A 16 1.19 3.57 11.04
N HIS A 17 0.68 3.42 9.82
CA HIS A 17 0.15 2.13 9.39
C HIS A 17 1.23 1.04 9.42
N VAL A 18 0.81 -0.19 9.58
CA VAL A 18 1.71 -1.35 9.64
C VAL A 18 1.58 -2.15 8.35
N GLU A 19 2.71 -2.43 7.72
CA GLU A 19 2.78 -3.38 6.62
C GLU A 19 3.56 -4.60 7.11
N LYS A 20 2.86 -5.70 7.33
CA LYS A 20 3.45 -6.94 7.82
C LYS A 20 3.61 -7.92 6.68
N LYS A 21 4.85 -8.12 6.25
CA LYS A 21 5.15 -9.11 5.21
C LYS A 21 5.00 -10.51 5.80
N LEU A 22 4.18 -11.33 5.18
CA LEU A 22 3.91 -12.69 5.63
C LEU A 22 4.84 -13.72 4.97
N GLY A 23 5.20 -13.52 3.72
CA GLY A 23 6.10 -14.41 3.02
C GLY A 23 6.49 -13.91 1.64
N PHE A 24 7.50 -14.54 1.08
CA PHE A 24 7.98 -14.27 -0.27
C PHE A 24 7.96 -15.59 -1.05
N TYR A 25 7.25 -15.60 -2.18
CA TYR A 25 7.01 -16.81 -2.98
C TYR A 25 7.35 -16.54 -4.44
N ASP A 26 8.35 -17.23 -4.97
CA ASP A 26 8.90 -16.96 -6.30
C ASP A 26 9.27 -15.47 -6.46
N GLN A 27 8.58 -14.73 -7.30
CA GLN A 27 8.82 -13.31 -7.55
C GLN A 27 7.76 -12.42 -6.88
N GLY A 28 7.12 -12.93 -5.84
CA GLY A 28 6.07 -12.17 -5.20
C GLY A 28 6.07 -12.28 -3.69
N ASP A 29 5.61 -11.23 -3.03
CA ASP A 29 5.38 -11.24 -1.60
C ASP A 29 3.91 -11.03 -1.27
N VAL A 30 3.52 -11.52 -0.10
CA VAL A 30 2.19 -11.32 0.45
C VAL A 30 2.32 -10.63 1.79
N SER A 31 1.46 -9.65 2.02
CA SER A 31 1.48 -8.83 3.23
C SER A 31 0.06 -8.57 3.71
N ILE A 32 -0.03 -8.26 4.99
CA ILE A 32 -1.23 -7.68 5.58
C ILE A 32 -0.87 -6.25 5.99
N ALA A 33 -1.70 -5.30 5.57
CA ALA A 33 -1.47 -3.90 5.86
C ALA A 33 -2.63 -3.39 6.71
N CYS A 34 -2.31 -2.79 7.86
CA CYS A 34 -3.28 -2.40 8.86
C CYS A 34 -3.16 -0.91 9.16
N TRP A 35 -4.28 -0.21 9.07
CA TRP A 35 -4.37 1.23 9.33
C TRP A 35 -5.30 1.53 10.47
N GLU A 36 -4.89 2.40 11.39
CA GLU A 36 -5.81 3.08 12.29
C GLU A 36 -6.54 4.18 11.51
N PRO A 37 -7.72 4.63 11.99
CA PRO A 37 -8.45 5.69 11.30
C PRO A 37 -7.59 6.91 10.98
N GLY A 38 -7.72 7.44 9.77
CA GLY A 38 -7.04 8.65 9.34
C GLY A 38 -5.58 8.49 8.94
N GLN A 39 -5.02 7.31 9.03
CA GLN A 39 -3.63 7.08 8.58
C GLN A 39 -3.54 7.09 7.06
N VAL A 40 -2.41 7.55 6.55
CA VAL A 40 -2.17 7.76 5.12
C VAL A 40 -0.85 7.09 4.75
N SER A 41 -0.85 6.35 3.65
CA SER A 41 0.38 5.79 3.09
C SER A 41 1.21 6.84 2.37
N PRO A 42 2.49 6.60 2.09
CA PRO A 42 3.22 7.46 1.16
C PRO A 42 2.58 7.42 -0.23
N ASN A 43 2.73 8.49 -0.99
CA ASN A 43 2.43 8.48 -2.41
C ASN A 43 3.62 7.83 -3.12
N HIS A 44 3.45 6.60 -3.58
CA HIS A 44 4.59 5.81 -4.04
C HIS A 44 4.20 4.90 -5.20
N CYS A 45 5.22 4.34 -5.83
CA CYS A 45 5.05 3.31 -6.85
C CYS A 45 6.09 2.21 -6.68
N HIS A 46 5.82 1.09 -7.32
CA HIS A 46 6.78 0.00 -7.45
C HIS A 46 7.13 -0.14 -8.94
N PRO A 47 8.27 0.40 -9.39
CA PRO A 47 8.60 0.41 -10.82
C PRO A 47 8.64 -0.97 -11.47
N ASP A 48 9.01 -1.99 -10.70
CA ASP A 48 9.24 -3.33 -11.22
C ASP A 48 8.26 -4.39 -10.68
N ALA A 49 7.19 -3.95 -10.01
CA ALA A 49 6.20 -4.89 -9.47
C ALA A 49 4.77 -4.42 -9.73
N VAL A 50 3.91 -5.39 -9.99
CA VAL A 50 2.46 -5.21 -9.93
C VAL A 50 2.05 -5.34 -8.47
N GLU A 51 1.10 -4.52 -8.03
CA GLU A 51 0.61 -4.56 -6.66
C GLU A 51 -0.91 -4.71 -6.65
N ILE A 52 -1.39 -5.62 -5.82
CA ILE A 52 -2.82 -5.87 -5.65
C ILE A 52 -3.16 -5.66 -4.18
N TYR A 53 -4.21 -4.88 -3.91
CA TYR A 53 -4.77 -4.72 -2.57
C TYR A 53 -6.20 -5.23 -2.56
N PHE A 54 -6.50 -6.09 -1.62
CA PHE A 54 -7.85 -6.57 -1.35
C PHE A 54 -8.28 -6.09 0.04
N CYS A 55 -9.44 -5.44 0.13
CA CYS A 55 -9.95 -4.93 1.40
C CYS A 55 -10.71 -6.02 2.15
N TYR A 56 -10.11 -6.47 3.25
CA TYR A 56 -10.70 -7.46 4.14
C TYR A 56 -11.64 -6.82 5.17
N GLU A 57 -11.28 -5.63 5.68
CA GLU A 57 -12.05 -4.94 6.73
C GLU A 57 -11.86 -3.42 6.58
N GLY A 58 -12.90 -2.66 6.92
CA GLY A 58 -12.84 -1.20 6.87
C GLY A 58 -12.94 -0.66 5.46
N GLY A 59 -12.08 0.31 5.14
CA GLY A 59 -12.03 0.94 3.84
C GLY A 59 -11.42 2.33 3.86
N GLY A 60 -11.38 2.97 2.72
CA GLY A 60 -10.83 4.29 2.54
C GLY A 60 -10.80 4.69 1.08
N ILE A 61 -9.90 5.60 0.75
CA ILE A 61 -9.73 6.10 -0.61
C ILE A 61 -8.34 5.72 -1.13
N MET A 62 -8.33 5.03 -2.26
CA MET A 62 -7.11 4.77 -3.02
C MET A 62 -7.02 5.81 -4.12
N ARG A 63 -5.95 6.59 -4.10
CA ARG A 63 -5.74 7.69 -5.05
C ARG A 63 -4.58 7.38 -5.97
N THR A 64 -4.80 7.65 -7.26
CA THR A 64 -3.73 7.70 -8.26
C THR A 64 -3.66 9.11 -8.85
N GLU A 65 -2.77 9.35 -9.80
CA GLU A 65 -2.70 10.64 -10.47
C GLU A 65 -3.96 10.98 -11.28
N ASN A 66 -4.71 9.96 -11.68
CA ASN A 66 -5.83 10.11 -12.60
C ASN A 66 -7.19 9.98 -11.93
N GLU A 67 -7.28 9.29 -10.80
CA GLU A 67 -8.57 9.02 -10.19
C GLU A 67 -8.45 8.66 -8.71
N ASP A 68 -9.56 8.84 -8.01
CA ASP A 68 -9.75 8.34 -6.65
C ASP A 68 -10.78 7.22 -6.69
N VAL A 69 -10.50 6.12 -5.98
CA VAL A 69 -11.41 4.99 -5.88
C VAL A 69 -11.75 4.75 -4.42
N GLU A 70 -13.03 4.65 -4.12
CA GLU A 70 -13.46 4.22 -2.79
C GLU A 70 -13.23 2.72 -2.67
N VAL A 71 -12.42 2.33 -1.68
CA VAL A 71 -12.13 0.94 -1.37
C VAL A 71 -12.93 0.57 -0.13
N LYS A 72 -13.72 -0.48 -0.22
CA LYS A 72 -14.52 -0.99 0.89
C LYS A 72 -14.39 -2.50 0.96
N LYS A 73 -14.88 -3.07 2.06
CA LYS A 73 -14.83 -4.51 2.30
C LYS A 73 -15.27 -5.30 1.07
N GLY A 74 -14.44 -6.21 0.62
CA GLY A 74 -14.70 -7.05 -0.55
C GLY A 74 -14.19 -6.46 -1.87
N CYS A 75 -13.74 -5.20 -1.89
CA CYS A 75 -13.15 -4.59 -3.09
C CYS A 75 -11.67 -4.90 -3.19
N PHE A 76 -11.16 -4.93 -4.40
CA PHE A 76 -9.71 -4.96 -4.61
C PHE A 76 -9.34 -4.00 -5.74
N VAL A 77 -8.10 -3.53 -5.70
CA VAL A 77 -7.51 -2.69 -6.73
C VAL A 77 -6.22 -3.30 -7.22
N VAL A 78 -5.90 -3.05 -8.49
CA VAL A 78 -4.65 -3.53 -9.11
C VAL A 78 -3.88 -2.33 -9.61
N HIS A 79 -2.65 -2.18 -9.14
CA HIS A 79 -1.72 -1.17 -9.61
C HIS A 79 -0.72 -1.80 -10.57
N PRO A 80 -0.75 -1.41 -11.85
CA PRO A 80 0.30 -1.86 -12.76
C PRO A 80 1.66 -1.30 -12.34
N LYS A 81 2.72 -1.86 -12.88
CA LYS A 81 4.10 -1.42 -12.59
C LYS A 81 4.23 0.09 -12.75
N GLY A 82 4.80 0.75 -11.76
CA GLY A 82 5.10 2.17 -11.81
C GLY A 82 3.93 3.11 -11.55
N GLU A 83 2.73 2.61 -11.28
CA GLU A 83 1.61 3.49 -10.98
C GLU A 83 1.73 4.09 -9.59
N LEU A 84 1.80 5.42 -9.52
CA LEU A 84 1.79 6.15 -8.25
C LEU A 84 0.43 6.01 -7.59
N HIS A 85 0.44 5.72 -6.29
CA HIS A 85 -0.79 5.60 -5.52
C HIS A 85 -0.58 5.93 -4.05
N GLU A 86 -1.67 6.31 -3.41
CA GLU A 86 -1.73 6.67 -1.99
C GLU A 86 -3.05 6.14 -1.42
N PHE A 87 -2.98 5.51 -0.26
CA PHE A 87 -4.20 5.09 0.44
C PHE A 87 -4.41 5.92 1.69
N THR A 88 -5.64 6.43 1.85
CA THR A 88 -6.06 7.14 3.05
C THR A 88 -7.19 6.35 3.70
N THR A 89 -7.00 5.96 4.95
CA THR A 89 -8.00 5.25 5.73
C THR A 89 -9.19 6.16 6.04
N GLY A 90 -10.38 5.58 6.04
CA GLY A 90 -11.59 6.26 6.49
C GLY A 90 -11.71 6.31 8.00
N GLN A 91 -12.95 6.21 8.50
CA GLN A 91 -13.26 6.34 9.92
C GLN A 91 -13.06 5.05 10.73
N ASP A 92 -12.91 3.93 10.05
CA ASP A 92 -12.76 2.62 10.69
C ASP A 92 -11.36 2.08 10.48
N ARG A 93 -10.92 1.23 11.40
CA ARG A 93 -9.72 0.44 11.18
C ARG A 93 -9.83 -0.30 9.86
N THR A 94 -8.75 -0.34 9.10
CA THR A 94 -8.74 -0.96 7.78
C THR A 94 -7.64 -2.00 7.68
N ILE A 95 -7.98 -3.12 7.09
CA ILE A 95 -7.05 -4.20 6.79
C ILE A 95 -7.12 -4.49 5.30
N LEU A 96 -5.97 -4.32 4.63
CA LEU A 96 -5.81 -4.69 3.23
C LEU A 96 -4.84 -5.88 3.13
N PHE A 97 -5.24 -6.88 2.38
CA PHE A 97 -4.32 -7.91 1.94
C PHE A 97 -3.59 -7.41 0.70
N ARG A 98 -2.27 -7.54 0.69
CA ARG A 98 -1.44 -7.04 -0.40
C ARG A 98 -0.62 -8.14 -1.01
N VAL A 99 -0.61 -8.19 -2.34
CA VAL A 99 0.28 -9.04 -3.13
C VAL A 99 1.09 -8.13 -4.05
N ARG A 100 2.41 -8.32 -4.05
CA ARG A 100 3.29 -7.69 -5.05
C ARG A 100 4.05 -8.78 -5.77
N TYR A 101 4.21 -8.64 -7.09
CA TYR A 101 5.03 -9.56 -7.83
C TYR A 101 5.73 -8.86 -8.99
N GLY A 102 6.97 -9.28 -9.24
CA GLY A 102 7.84 -8.69 -10.24
C GLY A 102 9.29 -8.94 -9.90
N LYS A 103 10.21 -8.35 -10.65
CA LYS A 103 11.64 -8.59 -10.42
C LYS A 103 12.20 -7.87 -9.22
N SER A 104 11.54 -6.84 -8.70
CA SER A 104 12.01 -6.06 -7.55
C SER A 104 10.84 -5.42 -6.84
N MET A 105 10.90 -5.39 -5.51
CA MET A 105 9.89 -4.74 -4.66
C MET A 105 10.31 -3.32 -4.26
N ILE A 106 11.32 -2.76 -4.92
CA ILE A 106 11.78 -1.40 -4.64
C ILE A 106 10.61 -0.44 -4.82
N SER A 107 10.48 0.47 -3.86
CA SER A 107 9.47 1.50 -3.83
C SER A 107 10.11 2.86 -4.12
N ARG A 108 9.39 3.74 -4.83
CA ARG A 108 9.79 5.12 -5.06
C ARG A 108 8.68 6.04 -4.58
N THR A 109 9.02 6.97 -3.70
CA THR A 109 8.09 7.90 -3.09
C THR A 109 8.16 9.25 -3.78
N LYS A 110 7.01 9.80 -4.14
CA LYS A 110 6.91 11.15 -4.69
C LYS A 110 6.21 12.03 -3.66
N GLU A 111 6.86 13.14 -3.29
CA GLU A 111 6.28 14.10 -2.36
C GLU A 111 4.99 14.67 -2.95
N TRP A 112 3.99 14.83 -2.11
CA TRP A 112 2.72 15.38 -2.50
C TRP A 112 2.35 16.51 -1.54
N PRO A 113 1.96 17.69 -2.05
CA PRO A 113 1.66 18.84 -1.18
C PRO A 113 0.61 18.56 -0.11
N THR A 114 -0.33 17.66 -0.39
CA THR A 114 -1.40 17.29 0.54
C THR A 114 -1.01 16.17 1.51
N ASN A 115 0.22 15.67 1.44
CA ASN A 115 0.69 14.59 2.30
C ASN A 115 2.12 14.86 2.77
N PRO A 116 2.31 15.80 3.70
CA PRO A 116 3.66 16.17 4.17
C PRO A 116 4.28 15.14 5.12
N SER A 117 3.53 14.12 5.51
CA SER A 117 4.02 13.08 6.45
C SER A 117 5.11 12.20 5.85
N TRP A 118 5.20 12.15 4.53
CA TRP A 118 6.14 11.27 3.84
C TRP A 118 7.04 12.09 2.93
N GLN A 119 8.34 11.88 3.08
CA GLN A 119 9.35 12.62 2.31
C GLN A 119 10.08 11.68 1.34
N ALA A 120 10.39 12.20 0.16
CA ALA A 120 11.18 11.48 -0.82
C ALA A 120 12.67 11.51 -0.45
N THR A 121 13.39 10.47 -0.84
CA THR A 121 14.84 10.42 -0.78
C THR A 121 15.43 11.08 -2.02
N ASP A 122 16.75 11.27 -2.04
CA ASP A 122 17.44 11.80 -3.23
C ASP A 122 17.27 10.83 -4.42
N GLU A 123 17.34 9.52 -4.17
CA GLU A 123 17.11 8.52 -5.22
C GLU A 123 15.69 8.60 -5.76
N ASP A 124 14.71 8.82 -4.90
CA ASP A 124 13.31 8.97 -5.31
C ASP A 124 13.17 10.19 -6.23
N ARG A 125 13.73 11.32 -5.83
CA ARG A 125 13.67 12.55 -6.62
C ARG A 125 14.35 12.38 -7.98
N GLU A 126 15.48 11.71 -8.01
CA GLU A 126 16.17 11.39 -9.26
C GLU A 126 15.32 10.53 -10.17
N TYR A 127 14.66 9.51 -9.63
CA TYR A 127 13.78 8.64 -10.41
C TYR A 127 12.66 9.42 -11.10
N PHE A 128 12.03 10.37 -10.40
CA PHE A 128 10.90 11.13 -10.94
C PHE A 128 11.33 12.33 -11.78
N SER A 129 12.60 12.68 -11.81
CA SER A 129 13.10 13.85 -12.57
C SER A 129 13.44 13.53 -14.02
N SER A 130 13.51 12.26 -14.38
CA SER A 130 13.90 11.82 -15.73
C SER A 130 12.71 11.56 -16.64
#